data_d892a213e930b1b52f229e49d972e0df
#
_entry.id   d892a213e930b1b52f229e49d972e0df
#
_cell.length_a   1.000
_cell.length_b   1.000
_cell.length_c   1.000
_cell.angle_alpha   90.00
_cell.angle_beta   90.00
_cell.angle_gamma   90.00
#
_symmetry.space_group_name_H-M   'P 1'
#
loop_
_entity.id
_entity.type
_entity.pdbx_description
1 polymer ?
#
loop_
_entity_poly.entity_id
_entity_poly.type
_entity_poly.pdbx_seq_one_letter_code
_entity_poly.pdbx_strand_id
1 'polypeptide(L)'
;MSKWEANVRKVIPYTPGEQPNQPDMIKLNTNENPYPPAPGVEKALKGMDTDTMRLYPDPTAGDLVHAIAQNYGLKDEQVFVGVGSDDVLAMSFLTFFNSEKPVLFPDITYSFYDVWADLFRIPYERPALDENFH
;
A
#
# COMPACT_ATOMS: atom_id res chain seq x y z
N MET A 1 1.36 11.74 -32.67
CA MET A 1 1.07 11.84 -31.23
C MET A 1 0.55 13.23 -30.94
N SER A 2 -0.54 13.36 -30.23
CA SER A 2 -1.03 14.64 -29.78
C SER A 2 -0.10 15.24 -28.71
N LYS A 3 -0.11 16.57 -28.54
CA LYS A 3 0.80 17.24 -27.59
C LYS A 3 0.64 16.77 -26.14
N TRP A 4 -0.54 16.29 -25.75
CA TRP A 4 -0.78 15.80 -24.38
C TRP A 4 -0.25 14.38 -24.16
N GLU A 5 -0.23 13.52 -25.18
CA GLU A 5 0.32 12.15 -25.06
C GLU A 5 1.80 12.14 -24.70
N ALA A 6 2.54 13.19 -25.08
CA ALA A 6 3.95 13.32 -24.69
C ALA A 6 4.15 13.47 -23.16
N ASN A 7 3.12 13.90 -22.45
CA ASN A 7 3.17 14.09 -21.00
C ASN A 7 2.66 12.86 -20.21
N VAL A 8 2.11 11.86 -20.90
CA VAL A 8 1.64 10.63 -20.24
C VAL A 8 2.84 9.84 -19.72
N ARG A 9 2.79 9.44 -18.46
CA ARG A 9 3.81 8.60 -17.86
C ARG A 9 3.79 7.22 -18.50
N LYS A 10 4.94 6.73 -18.88
CA LYS A 10 5.13 5.37 -19.39
C LYS A 10 5.80 4.55 -18.31
N VAL A 11 4.99 4.00 -17.43
CA VAL A 11 5.43 3.13 -16.35
C VAL A 11 5.08 1.70 -16.71
N ILE A 12 5.97 0.75 -16.42
CA ILE A 12 5.64 -0.68 -16.51
C ILE A 12 4.72 -0.97 -15.32
N PRO A 13 3.46 -1.35 -15.56
CA PRO A 13 2.53 -1.59 -14.46
C PRO A 13 2.91 -2.84 -13.68
N TYR A 14 2.54 -2.86 -12.42
CA TYR A 14 2.60 -4.06 -11.61
C TYR A 14 1.86 -5.22 -12.28
N THR A 15 2.49 -6.38 -12.32
CA THR A 15 1.85 -7.62 -12.79
C THR A 15 1.36 -8.39 -11.57
N PRO A 16 0.03 -8.53 -11.39
CA PRO A 16 -0.51 -9.32 -10.29
C PRO A 16 -0.04 -10.76 -10.33
N GLY A 17 0.18 -11.35 -9.17
CA GLY A 17 0.44 -12.78 -9.06
C GLY A 17 -0.74 -13.60 -9.59
N GLU A 18 -0.47 -14.84 -9.97
CA GLU A 18 -1.49 -15.76 -10.45
C GLU A 18 -2.64 -15.90 -9.43
N GLN A 19 -3.86 -15.95 -9.94
CA GLN A 19 -5.09 -16.16 -9.17
C GLN A 19 -5.77 -17.46 -9.61
N PRO A 20 -5.13 -18.63 -9.41
CA PRO A 20 -5.71 -19.90 -9.84
C PRO A 20 -6.96 -20.22 -9.02
N ASN A 21 -8.01 -20.65 -9.71
CA ASN A 21 -9.26 -21.09 -9.10
C ASN A 21 -9.38 -22.63 -9.23
N GLN A 22 -8.56 -23.34 -8.48
CA GLN A 22 -8.57 -24.80 -8.43
C GLN A 22 -8.97 -25.27 -7.03
N PRO A 23 -9.86 -26.27 -6.90
CA PRO A 23 -10.18 -26.84 -5.61
C PRO A 23 -8.93 -27.46 -4.98
N ASP A 24 -8.83 -27.40 -3.67
CA ASP A 24 -7.76 -27.97 -2.84
C ASP A 24 -6.35 -27.38 -3.05
N MET A 25 -6.24 -26.22 -3.71
CA MET A 25 -4.96 -25.55 -3.89
C MET A 25 -4.54 -24.81 -2.62
N ILE A 26 -3.28 -25.03 -2.22
CA ILE A 26 -2.65 -24.23 -1.15
C ILE A 26 -2.07 -22.96 -1.79
N LYS A 27 -2.71 -21.82 -1.55
CA LYS A 27 -2.29 -20.52 -2.05
C LYS A 27 -1.29 -19.89 -1.09
N LEU A 28 -0.07 -19.64 -1.56
CA LEU A 28 1.02 -19.05 -0.77
C LEU A 28 1.49 -17.67 -1.32
N ASN A 29 0.87 -17.17 -2.38
CA ASN A 29 1.18 -15.87 -2.94
C ASN A 29 0.26 -14.78 -2.36
N THR A 30 0.60 -13.50 -2.61
CA THR A 30 -0.17 -12.29 -2.24
C THR A 30 -0.35 -12.04 -0.74
N ASN A 31 0.31 -12.81 0.14
CA ASN A 31 0.30 -12.65 1.59
C ASN A 31 -1.12 -12.59 2.21
N GLU A 32 -2.07 -13.33 1.64
CA GLU A 32 -3.41 -13.42 2.19
C GLU A 32 -3.40 -14.09 3.57
N ASN A 33 -4.15 -13.51 4.51
CA ASN A 33 -4.28 -14.10 5.83
C ASN A 33 -5.17 -15.37 5.74
N PRO A 34 -4.68 -16.55 6.14
CA PRO A 34 -5.47 -17.79 6.09
C PRO A 34 -6.58 -17.85 7.17
N TYR A 35 -6.57 -16.94 8.13
CA TYR A 35 -7.55 -16.90 9.20
C TYR A 35 -8.62 -15.85 8.92
N PRO A 36 -9.89 -16.13 9.25
CA PRO A 36 -10.95 -15.15 9.16
C PRO A 36 -10.70 -13.98 10.14
N PRO A 37 -11.33 -12.83 9.90
CA PRO A 37 -11.24 -11.71 10.84
C PRO A 37 -11.83 -12.09 12.21
N ALA A 38 -11.46 -11.33 13.24
CA ALA A 38 -12.00 -11.52 14.58
C ALA A 38 -13.54 -11.44 14.58
N PRO A 39 -14.24 -12.23 15.44
CA PRO A 39 -15.71 -12.27 15.45
C PRO A 39 -16.40 -10.92 15.62
N GLY A 40 -15.74 -9.97 16.29
CA GLY A 40 -16.23 -8.59 16.45
C GLY A 40 -16.37 -7.82 15.13
N VAL A 41 -15.56 -8.17 14.12
CA VAL A 41 -15.60 -7.49 12.80
C VAL A 41 -16.92 -7.77 12.09
N GLU A 42 -17.35 -9.03 12.05
CA GLU A 42 -18.62 -9.41 11.44
C GLU A 42 -19.81 -8.71 12.12
N LYS A 43 -19.78 -8.66 13.47
CA LYS A 43 -20.82 -7.96 14.23
C LYS A 43 -20.85 -6.46 13.92
N ALA A 44 -19.69 -5.82 13.82
CA ALA A 44 -19.59 -4.40 13.49
C ALA A 44 -20.14 -4.12 12.08
N LEU A 45 -19.77 -4.94 11.09
CA LEU A 45 -20.26 -4.81 9.71
C LEU A 45 -21.77 -4.99 9.61
N LYS A 46 -22.34 -5.98 10.30
CA LYS A 46 -23.81 -6.21 10.33
C LYS A 46 -24.58 -5.12 11.07
N GLY A 47 -23.95 -4.45 12.01
CA GLY A 47 -24.56 -3.35 12.78
C GLY A 47 -24.35 -1.96 12.18
N MET A 48 -23.69 -1.86 11.02
CA MET A 48 -23.43 -0.58 10.38
C MET A 48 -24.73 0.06 9.87
N ASP A 49 -24.96 1.32 10.24
CA ASP A 49 -26.04 2.12 9.70
C ASP A 49 -25.67 2.59 8.28
N THR A 50 -26.31 1.99 7.29
CA THR A 50 -26.07 2.31 5.88
C THR A 50 -26.54 3.72 5.48
N ASP A 51 -27.44 4.34 6.24
CA ASP A 51 -27.86 5.72 5.99
C ASP A 51 -26.71 6.72 6.18
N THR A 52 -25.73 6.39 7.00
CA THR A 52 -24.54 7.21 7.19
C THR A 52 -23.62 7.26 5.97
N MET A 53 -23.70 6.26 5.06
CA MET A 53 -22.85 6.20 3.86
C MET A 53 -23.10 7.34 2.86
N ARG A 54 -24.24 8.04 2.95
CA ARG A 54 -24.52 9.25 2.16
C ARG A 54 -23.79 10.50 2.64
N LEU A 55 -23.18 10.45 3.81
CA LEU A 55 -22.46 11.56 4.43
C LEU A 55 -20.95 11.45 4.14
N TYR A 56 -20.26 12.55 4.16
CA TYR A 56 -18.81 12.53 4.15
C TYR A 56 -18.28 11.85 5.41
N PRO A 57 -17.31 10.93 5.27
CA PRO A 57 -16.62 10.37 6.43
C PRO A 57 -15.73 11.42 7.11
N ASP A 58 -15.22 11.08 8.28
CA ASP A 58 -14.15 11.86 8.92
C ASP A 58 -12.91 11.88 7.99
N PRO A 59 -12.47 13.05 7.51
CA PRO A 59 -11.36 13.13 6.55
C PRO A 59 -10.01 12.71 7.13
N THR A 60 -9.91 12.64 8.45
CA THR A 60 -8.69 12.25 9.17
C THR A 60 -8.72 10.81 9.64
N ALA A 61 -9.84 10.11 9.50
CA ALA A 61 -10.06 8.78 10.08
C ALA A 61 -9.66 8.70 11.56
N GLY A 62 -10.01 9.72 12.34
CA GLY A 62 -9.51 9.97 13.71
C GLY A 62 -9.67 8.77 14.65
N ASP A 63 -10.84 8.11 14.64
CA ASP A 63 -11.08 6.92 15.47
C ASP A 63 -10.11 5.78 15.14
N LEU A 64 -9.82 5.56 13.84
CA LEU A 64 -8.88 4.54 13.39
C LEU A 64 -7.45 4.91 13.77
N VAL A 65 -7.05 6.15 13.52
CA VAL A 65 -5.73 6.68 13.90
C VAL A 65 -5.49 6.51 15.39
N HIS A 66 -6.47 6.91 16.22
CA HIS A 66 -6.39 6.79 17.67
C HIS A 66 -6.26 5.32 18.13
N ALA A 67 -7.07 4.41 17.55
CA ALA A 67 -7.01 2.99 17.89
C ALA A 67 -5.65 2.36 17.52
N ILE A 68 -5.10 2.72 16.37
CA ILE A 68 -3.76 2.28 15.94
C ILE A 68 -2.70 2.83 16.91
N ALA A 69 -2.74 4.14 17.18
CA ALA A 69 -1.78 4.78 18.08
C ALA A 69 -1.78 4.12 19.47
N GLN A 70 -2.95 3.90 20.04
CA GLN A 70 -3.07 3.20 21.32
C GLN A 70 -2.49 1.78 21.28
N ASN A 71 -2.79 1.02 20.22
CA ASN A 71 -2.32 -0.37 20.10
C ASN A 71 -0.79 -0.47 20.03
N TYR A 72 -0.14 0.51 19.42
CA TYR A 72 1.33 0.54 19.26
C TYR A 72 2.06 1.43 20.26
N GLY A 73 1.37 2.07 21.20
CA GLY A 73 1.98 2.98 22.17
C GLY A 73 2.53 4.26 21.53
N LEU A 74 1.90 4.73 20.46
CA LEU A 74 2.24 5.93 19.73
C LEU A 74 1.29 7.07 20.09
N LYS A 75 1.61 8.27 19.59
CA LYS A 75 0.69 9.40 19.57
C LYS A 75 -0.06 9.44 18.25
N ASP A 76 -1.24 10.04 18.22
CA ASP A 76 -2.07 10.14 17.02
C ASP A 76 -1.34 10.82 15.85
N GLU A 77 -0.54 11.85 16.13
CA GLU A 77 0.27 12.55 15.13
C GLU A 77 1.41 11.71 14.51
N GLN A 78 1.68 10.52 15.03
CA GLN A 78 2.67 9.59 14.51
C GLN A 78 2.05 8.50 13.61
N VAL A 79 0.76 8.58 13.36
CA VAL A 79 0.01 7.60 12.58
C VAL A 79 -0.59 8.26 11.35
N PHE A 80 -0.33 7.69 10.18
CA PHE A 80 -0.96 8.05 8.93
C PHE A 80 -1.69 6.83 8.35
N VAL A 81 -2.91 7.01 7.91
CA VAL A 81 -3.73 5.96 7.29
C VAL A 81 -4.13 6.34 5.87
N GLY A 82 -4.25 5.34 5.01
CA GLY A 82 -4.64 5.49 3.62
C GLY A 82 -5.45 4.29 3.13
N VAL A 83 -5.77 4.28 1.84
CA VAL A 83 -6.53 3.18 1.22
C VAL A 83 -5.59 2.02 0.89
N GLY A 84 -5.13 1.33 1.93
CA GLY A 84 -4.16 0.25 1.84
C GLY A 84 -2.70 0.74 1.83
N SER A 85 -1.78 -0.21 1.95
CA SER A 85 -0.34 0.07 2.03
C SER A 85 0.22 0.72 0.77
N ASP A 86 -0.31 0.39 -0.40
CA ASP A 86 0.18 0.95 -1.67
C ASP A 86 -0.09 2.44 -1.77
N ASP A 87 -1.26 2.91 -1.31
CA ASP A 87 -1.58 4.34 -1.25
C ASP A 87 -0.66 5.07 -0.26
N VAL A 88 -0.45 4.49 0.92
CA VAL A 88 0.47 5.05 1.93
C VAL A 88 1.91 5.11 1.41
N LEU A 89 2.36 4.07 0.70
CA LEU A 89 3.68 4.06 0.06
C LEU A 89 3.78 5.13 -1.03
N ALA A 90 2.79 5.23 -1.92
CA ALA A 90 2.77 6.25 -2.95
C ALA A 90 2.87 7.66 -2.36
N MET A 91 2.09 7.96 -1.31
CA MET A 91 2.16 9.23 -0.60
C MET A 91 3.52 9.46 0.06
N SER A 92 4.11 8.41 0.62
CA SER A 92 5.45 8.48 1.24
C SER A 92 6.54 8.79 0.21
N PHE A 93 6.51 8.11 -0.94
CA PHE A 93 7.45 8.39 -2.03
C PHE A 93 7.34 9.83 -2.51
N LEU A 94 6.12 10.31 -2.73
CA LEU A 94 5.87 11.65 -3.21
C LEU A 94 6.26 12.74 -2.18
N THR A 95 6.08 12.45 -0.89
CA THR A 95 6.28 13.45 0.17
C THR A 95 7.73 13.51 0.66
N PHE A 96 8.36 12.36 0.88
CA PHE A 96 9.65 12.27 1.57
C PHE A 96 10.82 11.96 0.65
N PHE A 97 10.58 11.29 -0.47
CA PHE A 97 11.66 10.78 -1.34
C PHE A 97 11.70 11.49 -2.70
N ASN A 98 10.89 12.47 -2.93
CA ASN A 98 10.86 13.27 -4.17
C ASN A 98 12.03 14.26 -4.21
N SER A 99 13.24 13.75 -4.44
CA SER A 99 14.47 14.52 -4.54
C SER A 99 15.37 14.01 -5.66
N GLU A 100 16.49 14.67 -5.91
CA GLU A 100 17.49 14.20 -6.87
C GLU A 100 18.40 13.09 -6.31
N LYS A 101 18.32 12.81 -5.01
CA LYS A 101 19.05 11.70 -4.40
C LYS A 101 18.30 10.39 -4.66
N PRO A 102 19.01 9.32 -5.05
CA PRO A 102 18.34 8.04 -5.27
C PRO A 102 17.79 7.45 -3.98
N VAL A 103 16.61 6.85 -4.10
CA VAL A 103 16.09 5.93 -3.08
C VAL A 103 16.76 4.58 -3.25
N LEU A 104 17.12 3.94 -2.17
CA LEU A 104 17.76 2.62 -2.20
C LEU A 104 16.77 1.56 -1.70
N PHE A 105 16.62 0.51 -2.48
CA PHE A 105 15.90 -0.69 -2.06
C PHE A 105 16.53 -1.93 -2.72
N PRO A 106 16.50 -3.11 -2.06
CA PRO A 106 17.10 -4.32 -2.60
C PRO A 106 16.55 -4.71 -3.97
N ASP A 107 17.33 -5.44 -4.76
CA ASP A 107 16.90 -5.98 -6.05
C ASP A 107 15.78 -7.02 -5.92
N ILE A 108 15.75 -7.74 -4.79
CA ILE A 108 14.66 -8.63 -4.40
C ILE A 108 13.84 -7.94 -3.30
N THR A 109 12.71 -7.35 -3.69
CA THR A 109 11.90 -6.53 -2.79
C THR A 109 10.44 -6.48 -3.23
N TYR A 110 9.64 -5.65 -2.57
CA TYR A 110 8.26 -5.40 -2.95
C TYR A 110 8.18 -4.69 -4.31
N SER A 111 7.47 -5.30 -5.24
CA SER A 111 7.46 -4.92 -6.66
C SER A 111 6.75 -3.60 -6.99
N PHE A 112 6.25 -2.88 -5.99
CA PHE A 112 5.71 -1.52 -6.18
C PHE A 112 6.70 -0.40 -5.94
N TYR A 113 7.88 -0.66 -5.37
CA TYR A 113 8.85 0.40 -5.10
C TYR A 113 9.37 1.06 -6.39
N ASP A 114 9.76 0.27 -7.37
CA ASP A 114 10.18 0.77 -8.68
C ASP A 114 9.01 1.39 -9.46
N VAL A 115 7.80 0.83 -9.35
CA VAL A 115 6.60 1.41 -9.97
C VAL A 115 6.35 2.84 -9.47
N TRP A 116 6.40 3.06 -8.17
CA TRP A 116 6.23 4.41 -7.60
C TRP A 116 7.38 5.34 -7.93
N ALA A 117 8.62 4.85 -7.86
CA ALA A 117 9.80 5.63 -8.24
C ALA A 117 9.71 6.10 -9.70
N ASP A 118 9.38 5.21 -10.62
CA ASP A 118 9.22 5.53 -12.05
C ASP A 118 8.04 6.49 -12.29
N LEU A 119 6.90 6.25 -11.64
CA LEU A 119 5.71 7.09 -11.77
C LEU A 119 5.99 8.54 -11.34
N PHE A 120 6.71 8.72 -10.26
CA PHE A 120 7.03 10.03 -9.70
C PHE A 120 8.36 10.60 -10.23
N ARG A 121 9.11 9.85 -11.06
CA ARG A 121 10.44 10.22 -11.57
C ARG A 121 11.46 10.43 -10.46
N ILE A 122 11.40 9.63 -9.44
CA ILE A 122 12.35 9.60 -8.35
C ILE A 122 13.51 8.69 -8.76
N PRO A 123 14.75 9.15 -8.73
CA PRO A 123 15.89 8.28 -9.00
C PRO A 123 15.99 7.18 -7.95
N TYR A 124 16.38 5.98 -8.36
CA TYR A 124 16.58 4.86 -7.44
C TYR A 124 17.71 3.96 -7.87
N GLU A 125 18.27 3.24 -6.91
CA GLU A 125 19.26 2.21 -7.12
C GLU A 125 18.79 0.91 -6.45
N ARG A 126 19.16 -0.21 -7.06
CA ARG A 126 18.78 -1.55 -6.59
C ARG A 126 20.04 -2.36 -6.27
N PRO A 127 20.64 -2.16 -5.07
CA PRO A 127 21.75 -2.99 -4.62
C PRO A 127 21.35 -4.46 -4.63
N ALA A 128 22.22 -5.30 -5.22
CA ALA A 128 22.00 -6.73 -5.20
C ALA A 128 22.20 -7.30 -3.79
N LEU A 129 21.26 -8.14 -3.37
CA LEU A 129 21.44 -8.93 -2.16
C LEU A 129 22.47 -10.06 -2.40
N ASP A 130 23.22 -10.41 -1.37
CA ASP A 130 24.10 -11.57 -1.39
C ASP A 130 23.32 -12.90 -1.26
N GLU A 131 24.05 -14.02 -1.22
CA GLU A 131 23.45 -15.37 -1.08
C GLU A 131 22.72 -15.59 0.25
N ASN A 132 22.94 -14.73 1.25
CA ASN A 132 22.29 -14.75 2.56
C ASN A 132 21.21 -13.67 2.71
N PHE A 133 20.86 -12.99 1.62
CA PHE A 133 19.87 -11.88 1.59
C PHE A 133 20.29 -10.65 2.43
N HIS A 134 21.58 -10.35 2.50
CA HIS A 134 22.13 -9.14 3.12
C HIS A 134 22.48 -8.07 2.10
#